data_0a07363dbecc527c8b2e655a9e01c2d5
#
_entry.id   0a07363dbecc527c8b2e655a9e01c2d5
#
_cell.length_a   1.000
_cell.length_b   1.000
_cell.length_c   1.000
_cell.angle_alpha   90.00
_cell.angle_beta   90.00
_cell.angle_gamma   90.00
#
_symmetry.space_group_name_H-M   'P 1'
#
loop_
_entity.id
_entity.type
_entity.pdbx_description
1 polymer ?
#
loop_
_entity_poly.entity_id
_entity_poly.type
_entity_poly.pdbx_seq_one_letter_code
_entity_poly.pdbx_strand_id
1 'polypeptide(L)'
;AAGRRECCVAHVHAQNPGCLRPQNTLAQQTKPAPSRHGQTAEVGGWLAARHQSPGSLAGVWAVSNTREAIWDAIYNREVFATSGSRITVRFFGGYDYPADLHTHADMVKIGYRDGVPMGGDLGAAPAGAAPRFVVAAGKDALGANLDRVQIIKGWVDNDGTMHEKVYDVVWSDGREVDNEGRLPAVGSTVDLTTATWRNTIGAPQLATVWEDPDFDPAMAALYYARVLEIPTPRWTTYDAVRAGLPLPEDVPATI
;
A
#
# COMPACT_ATOMS: atom_id res chain seq x y z
N ALA A 1 16.34 8.63 7.75
CA ALA A 1 14.97 8.12 7.66
C ALA A 1 15.07 6.75 6.99
N ALA A 2 14.79 5.67 7.72
CA ALA A 2 14.79 4.32 7.16
C ALA A 2 13.70 4.25 6.09
N GLY A 3 14.09 3.91 4.85
CA GLY A 3 13.16 3.69 3.76
C GLY A 3 12.20 2.55 4.12
N ARG A 4 10.91 2.86 4.20
CA ARG A 4 9.87 1.85 4.47
C ARG A 4 9.45 1.20 3.17
N ARG A 5 9.31 -0.11 3.13
CA ARG A 5 8.66 -0.79 2.00
C ARG A 5 7.18 -0.48 2.00
N GLU A 6 6.73 0.15 0.94
CA GLU A 6 5.33 0.30 0.61
C GLU A 6 4.93 -0.91 -0.24
N CYS A 7 4.23 -1.86 0.36
CA CYS A 7 4.11 -3.19 -0.25
C CYS A 7 2.81 -3.45 -1.01
N CYS A 8 1.75 -2.69 -0.79
CA CYS A 8 0.48 -2.88 -1.52
C CYS A 8 -0.29 -1.58 -1.63
N VAL A 9 -0.84 -1.33 -2.80
CA VAL A 9 -1.74 -0.20 -3.06
C VAL A 9 -3.01 -0.73 -3.71
N ALA A 10 -4.14 -0.52 -3.04
CA ALA A 10 -5.47 -0.83 -3.55
C ALA A 10 -6.35 0.42 -3.41
N HIS A 11 -7.03 0.82 -4.46
CA HIS A 11 -7.75 2.09 -4.54
C HIS A 11 -9.27 1.92 -4.44
N VAL A 12 -9.95 2.83 -3.73
CA VAL A 12 -11.40 3.06 -3.82
C VAL A 12 -11.62 4.57 -3.98
N HIS A 13 -12.48 4.93 -4.91
CA HIS A 13 -12.88 6.32 -5.12
C HIS A 13 -14.24 6.60 -4.47
N ALA A 14 -14.33 7.65 -3.64
CA ALA A 14 -15.62 8.20 -3.23
C ALA A 14 -15.95 9.42 -4.11
N GLN A 15 -17.06 9.35 -4.85
CA GLN A 15 -17.46 10.42 -5.78
C GLN A 15 -18.64 11.24 -5.25
N ASN A 16 -18.60 12.54 -5.54
CA ASN A 16 -19.76 13.41 -5.53
C ASN A 16 -20.33 13.47 -6.97
N PRO A 17 -21.67 13.38 -7.19
CA PRO A 17 -22.30 13.36 -8.52
C PRO A 17 -22.25 14.71 -9.24
N GLY A 18 -21.12 15.35 -9.31
CA GLY A 18 -20.87 16.63 -9.99
C GLY A 18 -19.42 16.83 -10.43
N CYS A 19 -18.55 15.92 -10.08
CA CYS A 19 -17.14 16.06 -10.44
C CYS A 19 -16.84 15.41 -11.79
N LEU A 20 -16.43 16.23 -12.74
CA LEU A 20 -15.89 15.80 -14.03
C LEU A 20 -14.68 14.87 -13.76
N ARG A 21 -14.62 13.73 -14.44
CA ARG A 21 -13.46 12.84 -14.42
C ARG A 21 -12.19 13.66 -14.59
N PRO A 22 -11.18 13.51 -13.71
CA PRO A 22 -9.89 14.11 -13.97
C PRO A 22 -9.37 13.53 -15.29
N GLN A 23 -9.17 14.39 -16.29
CA GLN A 23 -8.42 13.99 -17.47
C GLN A 23 -7.02 13.62 -16.97
N ASN A 24 -6.55 12.43 -17.35
CA ASN A 24 -5.19 11.96 -17.11
C ASN A 24 -4.18 13.03 -17.58
N THR A 25 -3.85 13.94 -16.71
CA THR A 25 -2.63 14.72 -16.85
C THR A 25 -1.51 13.81 -16.39
N LEU A 26 -0.89 13.14 -17.37
CA LEU A 26 0.41 12.52 -17.18
C LEU A 26 1.28 13.54 -16.45
N ALA A 27 1.69 13.21 -15.23
CA ALA A 27 2.65 14.00 -14.50
C ALA A 27 3.82 14.28 -15.44
N GLN A 28 4.10 15.56 -15.69
CA GLN A 28 5.24 15.95 -16.50
C GLN A 28 6.48 15.38 -15.82
N GLN A 29 7.07 14.38 -16.47
CA GLN A 29 8.34 13.84 -16.05
C GLN A 29 9.37 14.96 -16.07
N THR A 30 9.74 15.45 -14.89
CA THR A 30 10.89 16.35 -14.77
C THR A 30 12.10 15.58 -15.26
N LYS A 31 12.81 16.13 -16.26
CA LYS A 31 14.07 15.55 -16.74
C LYS A 31 15.00 15.30 -15.57
N PRO A 32 15.53 14.08 -15.39
CA PRO A 32 16.51 13.82 -14.35
C PRO A 32 17.76 14.65 -14.59
N ALA A 33 18.41 15.07 -13.52
CA ALA A 33 19.70 15.77 -13.59
C ALA A 33 20.75 14.86 -14.28
N PRO A 34 21.68 15.42 -15.07
CA PRO A 34 22.69 14.64 -15.78
C PRO A 34 23.55 13.83 -14.78
N SER A 35 23.67 12.52 -15.06
CA SER A 35 24.48 11.60 -14.28
C SER A 35 25.95 12.01 -14.24
N ARG A 36 26.57 11.96 -13.07
CA ARG A 36 28.01 12.19 -12.90
C ARG A 36 28.78 10.95 -13.40
N HIS A 37 29.87 11.18 -14.11
CA HIS A 37 30.78 10.15 -14.65
C HIS A 37 31.21 9.14 -13.56
N GLY A 38 31.11 7.86 -13.88
CA GLY A 38 31.65 6.75 -13.07
C GLY A 38 30.61 5.82 -12.45
N GLN A 39 29.35 5.92 -12.84
CA GLN A 39 28.31 5.06 -12.28
C GLN A 39 28.04 3.81 -13.15
N THR A 40 27.99 2.67 -12.47
CA THR A 40 27.54 1.37 -12.96
C THR A 40 26.23 1.43 -13.72
N ALA A 41 26.09 0.55 -14.72
CA ALA A 41 25.00 0.45 -15.69
C ALA A 41 23.66 1.02 -15.23
N GLU A 42 23.24 2.09 -15.88
CA GLU A 42 21.91 2.68 -15.70
C GLU A 42 20.87 1.87 -16.50
N VAL A 43 19.80 1.49 -15.86
CA VAL A 43 18.65 0.87 -16.53
C VAL A 43 17.82 1.98 -17.13
N GLY A 44 17.78 2.05 -18.45
CA GLY A 44 17.04 3.09 -19.17
C GLY A 44 17.61 4.51 -19.07
N GLY A 45 18.86 4.67 -18.60
CA GLY A 45 19.53 5.96 -18.48
C GLY A 45 19.03 6.88 -17.36
N TRP A 46 18.23 6.34 -16.40
CA TRP A 46 17.48 7.15 -15.43
C TRP A 46 17.92 6.91 -13.99
N LEU A 47 18.11 5.63 -13.61
CA LEU A 47 18.48 5.24 -12.27
C LEU A 47 19.49 4.10 -12.32
N ALA A 48 20.50 4.13 -11.45
CA ALA A 48 21.41 3.00 -11.29
C ALA A 48 20.61 1.76 -10.83
N ALA A 49 20.95 0.58 -11.35
CA ALA A 49 20.23 -0.67 -11.06
C ALA A 49 20.08 -0.91 -9.55
N ARG A 50 21.08 -0.56 -8.76
CA ARG A 50 21.08 -0.72 -7.29
C ARG A 50 20.04 0.16 -6.56
N HIS A 51 19.52 1.21 -7.22
CA HIS A 51 18.48 2.06 -6.66
C HIS A 51 17.06 1.51 -6.91
N GLN A 52 16.93 0.50 -7.76
CA GLN A 52 15.65 -0.10 -8.14
C GLN A 52 15.32 -1.33 -7.28
N SER A 53 14.04 -1.70 -7.23
CA SER A 53 13.58 -2.97 -6.70
C SER A 53 13.23 -3.90 -7.86
N PRO A 54 13.94 -5.02 -8.06
CA PRO A 54 13.69 -5.92 -9.19
C PRO A 54 12.48 -6.83 -8.99
N GLY A 55 11.87 -6.82 -7.80
CA GLY A 55 10.87 -7.81 -7.39
C GLY A 55 9.42 -7.34 -7.43
N SER A 56 9.12 -6.17 -8.01
CA SER A 56 7.75 -5.65 -8.02
C SER A 56 6.77 -6.61 -8.70
N LEU A 57 5.61 -6.82 -8.06
CA LEU A 57 4.55 -7.71 -8.53
C LEU A 57 3.24 -6.93 -8.65
N ALA A 58 2.42 -7.31 -9.64
CA ALA A 58 1.01 -6.94 -9.70
C ALA A 58 0.18 -8.17 -9.32
N GLY A 59 -0.72 -7.99 -8.35
CA GLY A 59 -1.72 -8.98 -7.97
C GLY A 59 -3.09 -8.61 -8.52
N VAL A 60 -3.91 -9.61 -8.80
CA VAL A 60 -5.26 -9.43 -9.31
C VAL A 60 -6.23 -10.39 -8.64
N TRP A 61 -7.44 -9.91 -8.33
CA TRP A 61 -8.50 -10.71 -7.79
C TRP A 61 -9.46 -11.12 -8.90
N ALA A 62 -9.19 -12.28 -9.52
CA ALA A 62 -10.00 -12.85 -10.59
C ALA A 62 -10.85 -14.01 -10.08
N VAL A 63 -12.03 -14.21 -10.65
CA VAL A 63 -12.94 -15.32 -10.29
C VAL A 63 -12.39 -16.68 -10.68
N SER A 64 -11.45 -16.75 -11.64
CA SER A 64 -10.76 -17.96 -12.06
C SER A 64 -9.41 -17.62 -12.70
N ASN A 65 -8.50 -18.60 -12.75
CA ASN A 65 -7.20 -18.43 -13.41
C ASN A 65 -7.34 -18.70 -14.92
N THR A 66 -8.09 -17.84 -15.59
CA THR A 66 -8.22 -17.83 -17.05
C THR A 66 -7.85 -16.44 -17.58
N ARG A 67 -7.47 -16.39 -18.87
CA ARG A 67 -7.11 -15.14 -19.52
C ARG A 67 -8.23 -14.10 -19.43
N GLU A 68 -9.45 -14.53 -19.70
CA GLU A 68 -10.66 -13.68 -19.69
C GLU A 68 -10.93 -13.13 -18.28
N ALA A 69 -10.95 -13.99 -17.26
CA ALA A 69 -11.21 -13.57 -15.89
C ALA A 69 -10.10 -12.63 -15.34
N ILE A 70 -8.85 -12.89 -15.70
CA ILE A 70 -7.73 -12.00 -15.34
C ILE A 70 -7.88 -10.65 -16.05
N TRP A 71 -8.24 -10.65 -17.33
CA TRP A 71 -8.48 -9.42 -18.08
C TRP A 71 -9.62 -8.60 -17.48
N ASP A 72 -10.74 -9.24 -17.15
CA ASP A 72 -11.89 -8.57 -16.54
C ASP A 72 -11.52 -7.94 -15.20
N ALA A 73 -10.77 -8.65 -14.35
CA ALA A 73 -10.32 -8.13 -13.08
C ALA A 73 -9.35 -6.94 -13.23
N ILE A 74 -8.44 -6.97 -14.21
CA ILE A 74 -7.56 -5.84 -14.53
C ILE A 74 -8.39 -4.66 -15.06
N TYR A 75 -9.35 -4.91 -15.96
CA TYR A 75 -10.21 -3.89 -16.53
C TYR A 75 -11.07 -3.21 -15.45
N ASN A 76 -11.56 -3.98 -14.49
CA ASN A 76 -12.32 -3.49 -13.33
C ASN A 76 -11.42 -2.90 -12.23
N ARG A 77 -10.10 -2.91 -12.41
CA ARG A 77 -9.12 -2.38 -11.45
C ARG A 77 -9.09 -3.12 -10.11
N GLU A 78 -9.54 -4.36 -10.05
CA GLU A 78 -9.42 -5.23 -8.88
C GLU A 78 -7.99 -5.74 -8.73
N VAL A 79 -7.05 -4.81 -8.64
CA VAL A 79 -5.62 -5.05 -8.68
C VAL A 79 -4.91 -4.37 -7.52
N PHE A 80 -3.77 -4.93 -7.15
CA PHE A 80 -2.85 -4.34 -6.18
C PHE A 80 -1.41 -4.56 -6.64
N ALA A 81 -0.48 -3.77 -6.13
CA ALA A 81 0.92 -3.90 -6.44
C ALA A 81 1.74 -4.13 -5.18
N THR A 82 2.84 -4.87 -5.30
CA THR A 82 3.81 -5.05 -4.23
C THR A 82 5.21 -4.68 -4.70
N SER A 83 6.10 -4.34 -3.77
CA SER A 83 7.51 -4.06 -4.07
C SER A 83 8.40 -5.30 -3.98
N GLY A 84 7.82 -6.51 -4.00
CA GLY A 84 8.59 -7.76 -4.10
C GLY A 84 8.01 -8.94 -3.34
N SER A 85 7.47 -8.73 -2.14
CA SER A 85 6.82 -9.79 -1.37
C SER A 85 5.43 -10.11 -1.94
N ARG A 86 4.97 -11.35 -1.72
CA ARG A 86 3.64 -11.82 -2.16
C ARG A 86 2.58 -11.55 -1.09
N ILE A 87 2.60 -10.34 -0.53
CA ILE A 87 1.52 -9.87 0.32
C ILE A 87 0.22 -9.91 -0.46
N THR A 88 -0.85 -10.34 0.18
CA THR A 88 -2.21 -10.23 -0.35
C THR A 88 -2.96 -9.14 0.41
N VAL A 89 -3.80 -8.40 -0.30
CA VAL A 89 -4.66 -7.38 0.29
C VAL A 89 -6.05 -7.44 -0.31
N ARG A 90 -7.08 -7.37 0.53
CA ARG A 90 -8.47 -7.10 0.16
C ARG A 90 -8.84 -5.72 0.70
N PHE A 91 -9.51 -4.93 -0.13
CA PHE A 91 -9.94 -3.59 0.24
C PHE A 91 -11.31 -3.31 -0.37
N PHE A 92 -12.29 -2.98 0.46
CA PHE A 92 -13.64 -2.65 0.05
C PHE A 92 -14.09 -1.36 0.72
N GLY A 93 -14.90 -0.57 0.03
CA GLY A 93 -15.53 0.63 0.57
C GLY A 93 -17.06 0.51 0.54
N GLY A 94 -17.73 1.01 1.57
CA GLY A 94 -19.19 1.04 1.69
C GLY A 94 -19.61 2.04 2.76
N TYR A 95 -20.93 2.20 2.97
CA TYR A 95 -21.44 3.11 4.01
C TYR A 95 -22.00 2.36 5.23
N ASP A 96 -22.43 1.11 5.05
CA ASP A 96 -23.17 0.34 6.07
C ASP A 96 -22.41 -0.90 6.57
N TYR A 97 -21.10 -0.96 6.38
CA TYR A 97 -20.33 -2.09 6.86
C TYR A 97 -20.34 -2.19 8.40
N PRO A 98 -20.64 -3.39 8.98
CA PRO A 98 -20.49 -3.61 10.42
C PRO A 98 -19.05 -3.35 10.86
N ALA A 99 -18.85 -2.84 12.07
CA ALA A 99 -17.52 -2.52 12.60
C ALA A 99 -16.63 -3.76 12.75
N ASP A 100 -17.22 -4.94 12.86
CA ASP A 100 -16.53 -6.23 12.99
C ASP A 100 -16.48 -7.05 11.68
N LEU A 101 -16.87 -6.48 10.54
CA LEU A 101 -16.92 -7.18 9.25
C LEU A 101 -15.61 -7.91 8.92
N HIS A 102 -14.47 -7.35 9.31
CA HIS A 102 -13.15 -7.95 9.09
C HIS A 102 -12.95 -9.32 9.78
N THR A 103 -13.81 -9.68 10.75
CA THR A 103 -13.79 -10.97 11.44
C THR A 103 -14.73 -12.01 10.82
N HIS A 104 -15.60 -11.59 9.90
CA HIS A 104 -16.61 -12.47 9.32
C HIS A 104 -16.01 -13.38 8.24
N ALA A 105 -16.38 -14.64 8.25
CA ALA A 105 -15.94 -15.61 7.24
C ALA A 105 -16.41 -15.26 5.82
N ASP A 106 -17.51 -14.55 5.69
CA ASP A 106 -18.09 -14.08 4.43
C ASP A 106 -17.81 -12.59 4.13
N MET A 107 -16.78 -12.01 4.78
CA MET A 107 -16.37 -10.61 4.59
C MET A 107 -16.30 -10.20 3.12
N VAL A 108 -15.68 -11.02 2.27
CA VAL A 108 -15.53 -10.74 0.83
C VAL A 108 -16.89 -10.68 0.15
N LYS A 109 -17.79 -11.62 0.44
CA LYS A 109 -19.15 -11.65 -0.12
C LYS A 109 -19.96 -10.41 0.29
N ILE A 110 -19.86 -10.03 1.56
CA ILE A 110 -20.52 -8.82 2.10
C ILE A 110 -19.90 -7.58 1.45
N GLY A 111 -18.57 -7.54 1.32
CA GLY A 111 -17.84 -6.44 0.68
C GLY A 111 -18.35 -6.13 -0.74
N TYR A 112 -18.57 -7.16 -1.54
CA TYR A 112 -19.14 -7.00 -2.89
C TYR A 112 -20.65 -6.68 -2.90
N ARG A 113 -21.42 -7.22 -1.94
CA ARG A 113 -22.86 -7.03 -1.90
C ARG A 113 -23.26 -5.63 -1.45
N ASP A 114 -22.61 -5.12 -0.42
CA ASP A 114 -23.01 -3.93 0.33
C ASP A 114 -22.10 -2.72 0.07
N GLY A 115 -21.16 -2.86 -0.87
CA GLY A 115 -20.22 -1.80 -1.25
C GLY A 115 -19.50 -2.07 -2.55
N VAL A 116 -18.29 -1.53 -2.68
CA VAL A 116 -17.45 -1.64 -3.88
C VAL A 116 -16.08 -2.22 -3.55
N PRO A 117 -15.52 -3.06 -4.44
CA PRO A 117 -14.14 -3.56 -4.29
C PRO A 117 -13.12 -2.46 -4.59
N MET A 118 -11.85 -2.77 -4.36
CA MET A 118 -10.74 -1.96 -4.86
C MET A 118 -10.91 -1.67 -6.36
N GLY A 119 -10.58 -0.45 -6.79
CA GLY A 119 -10.83 0.03 -8.15
C GLY A 119 -12.26 0.53 -8.39
N GLY A 120 -13.20 0.29 -7.48
CA GLY A 120 -14.58 0.74 -7.58
C GLY A 120 -14.77 2.21 -7.20
N ASP A 121 -15.89 2.75 -7.66
CA ASP A 121 -16.34 4.10 -7.34
C ASP A 121 -17.51 4.01 -6.35
N LEU A 122 -17.34 4.56 -5.16
CA LEU A 122 -18.41 4.64 -4.16
C LEU A 122 -19.33 5.80 -4.53
N GLY A 123 -20.64 5.54 -4.61
CA GLY A 123 -21.64 6.56 -4.91
C GLY A 123 -21.74 7.66 -3.84
N ALA A 124 -22.68 8.59 -4.03
CA ALA A 124 -22.94 9.65 -3.06
C ALA A 124 -23.27 9.09 -1.68
N ALA A 125 -22.74 9.71 -0.64
CA ALA A 125 -23.00 9.30 0.73
C ALA A 125 -24.46 9.52 1.12
N PRO A 126 -25.10 8.56 1.80
CA PRO A 126 -26.34 8.82 2.51
C PRO A 126 -26.20 9.97 3.51
N ALA A 127 -27.27 10.69 3.79
CA ALA A 127 -27.22 11.83 4.70
C ALA A 127 -26.66 11.42 6.08
N GLY A 128 -25.58 12.07 6.50
CA GLY A 128 -24.94 11.82 7.78
C GLY A 128 -24.06 10.56 7.84
N ALA A 129 -23.86 9.86 6.73
CA ALA A 129 -22.97 8.71 6.68
C ALA A 129 -21.57 9.11 6.20
N ALA A 130 -20.53 8.50 6.79
CA ALA A 130 -19.15 8.53 6.31
C ALA A 130 -18.80 7.18 5.69
N PRO A 131 -17.87 7.15 4.72
CA PRO A 131 -17.46 5.89 4.11
C PRO A 131 -16.68 5.02 5.12
N ARG A 132 -17.02 3.74 5.13
CA ARG A 132 -16.33 2.69 5.87
C ARG A 132 -15.54 1.82 4.92
N PHE A 133 -14.33 1.53 5.31
CA PHE A 133 -13.43 0.69 4.53
C PHE A 133 -13.05 -0.55 5.32
N VAL A 134 -13.27 -1.72 4.75
CA VAL A 134 -12.74 -2.95 5.29
C VAL A 134 -11.46 -3.31 4.54
N VAL A 135 -10.39 -3.52 5.29
CA VAL A 135 -9.09 -3.96 4.77
C VAL A 135 -8.67 -5.24 5.48
N ALA A 136 -8.16 -6.20 4.71
CA ALA A 136 -7.55 -7.41 5.23
C ALA A 136 -6.27 -7.70 4.44
N ALA A 137 -5.16 -7.83 5.15
CA ALA A 137 -3.85 -8.08 4.58
C ALA A 137 -3.23 -9.34 5.19
N GLY A 138 -2.61 -10.16 4.34
CA GLY A 138 -1.86 -11.35 4.73
C GLY A 138 -0.42 -11.25 4.23
N LYS A 139 0.55 -11.60 5.08
CA LYS A 139 1.96 -11.62 4.69
C LYS A 139 2.24 -12.65 3.61
N ASP A 140 3.33 -12.51 2.88
CA ASP A 140 3.92 -13.58 2.10
C ASP A 140 4.27 -14.77 3.02
N ALA A 141 3.92 -15.98 2.61
CA ALA A 141 4.19 -17.20 3.40
C ALA A 141 5.68 -17.35 3.76
N LEU A 142 6.57 -16.93 2.86
CA LEU A 142 8.03 -16.96 3.02
C LEU A 142 8.61 -15.59 3.41
N GLY A 143 7.79 -14.56 3.49
CA GLY A 143 8.18 -13.18 3.73
C GLY A 143 8.13 -12.75 5.20
N ALA A 144 8.36 -11.48 5.39
CA ALA A 144 8.33 -10.83 6.69
C ALA A 144 6.89 -10.65 7.21
N ASN A 145 6.75 -10.54 8.53
CA ASN A 145 5.51 -10.15 9.17
C ASN A 145 5.12 -8.72 8.80
N LEU A 146 3.84 -8.40 8.96
CA LEU A 146 3.30 -7.07 8.71
C LEU A 146 3.54 -6.15 9.90
N ASP A 147 3.98 -4.93 9.64
CA ASP A 147 4.09 -3.84 10.61
C ASP A 147 2.72 -3.21 10.85
N ARG A 148 2.09 -2.68 9.80
CA ARG A 148 0.82 -1.95 9.85
C ARG A 148 0.12 -1.90 8.50
N VAL A 149 -1.15 -1.54 8.55
CA VAL A 149 -1.91 -1.09 7.38
C VAL A 149 -2.22 0.39 7.54
N GLN A 150 -2.06 1.11 6.47
CA GLN A 150 -2.43 2.52 6.35
C GLN A 150 -3.53 2.68 5.31
N ILE A 151 -4.44 3.62 5.54
CA ILE A 151 -5.32 4.16 4.52
C ILE A 151 -4.86 5.57 4.22
N ILE A 152 -4.68 5.86 2.94
CA ILE A 152 -4.29 7.17 2.45
C ILE A 152 -5.51 7.77 1.77
N LYS A 153 -5.90 8.97 2.22
CA LYS A 153 -6.95 9.79 1.62
C LYS A 153 -6.30 10.89 0.80
N GLY A 154 -6.65 10.99 -0.47
CA GLY A 154 -6.29 12.09 -1.34
C GLY A 154 -7.52 12.86 -1.80
N TRP A 155 -7.46 14.18 -1.83
CA TRP A 155 -8.56 15.02 -2.33
C TRP A 155 -8.01 16.30 -2.96
N VAL A 156 -8.88 16.98 -3.72
CA VAL A 156 -8.59 18.28 -4.29
C VAL A 156 -9.61 19.26 -3.72
N ASP A 157 -9.14 20.38 -3.17
CA ASP A 157 -10.02 21.42 -2.65
C ASP A 157 -10.61 22.30 -3.77
N ASN A 158 -11.46 23.25 -3.38
CA ASN A 158 -12.13 24.14 -4.32
C ASN A 158 -11.17 25.09 -5.07
N ASP A 159 -9.97 25.31 -4.52
CA ASP A 159 -8.92 26.12 -5.14
C ASP A 159 -8.01 25.29 -6.08
N GLY A 160 -8.28 24.00 -6.22
CA GLY A 160 -7.51 23.09 -7.06
C GLY A 160 -6.23 22.57 -6.39
N THR A 161 -6.05 22.81 -5.09
CA THR A 161 -4.90 22.30 -4.35
C THR A 161 -5.10 20.85 -3.97
N MET A 162 -4.09 20.02 -4.25
CA MET A 162 -4.08 18.60 -3.90
C MET A 162 -3.65 18.42 -2.44
N HIS A 163 -4.37 17.59 -1.73
CA HIS A 163 -4.11 17.23 -0.34
C HIS A 163 -3.99 15.71 -0.19
N GLU A 164 -3.22 15.28 0.79
CA GLU A 164 -3.07 13.89 1.18
C GLU A 164 -3.04 13.78 2.70
N LYS A 165 -3.73 12.77 3.25
CA LYS A 165 -3.66 12.42 4.66
C LYS A 165 -3.50 10.92 4.82
N VAL A 166 -2.55 10.54 5.67
CA VAL A 166 -2.23 9.14 5.98
C VAL A 166 -2.79 8.79 7.35
N TYR A 167 -3.54 7.68 7.42
CA TYR A 167 -4.08 7.12 8.65
C TYR A 167 -3.48 5.76 8.90
N ASP A 168 -2.83 5.55 10.04
CA ASP A 168 -2.50 4.21 10.54
C ASP A 168 -3.81 3.60 11.08
N VAL A 169 -4.34 2.54 10.44
CA VAL A 169 -5.68 2.01 10.76
C VAL A 169 -5.66 0.71 11.54
N VAL A 170 -4.60 -0.09 11.39
CA VAL A 170 -4.33 -1.28 12.21
C VAL A 170 -2.84 -1.60 12.16
N TRP A 171 -2.30 -2.10 13.29
CA TRP A 171 -0.88 -2.41 13.45
C TRP A 171 -0.63 -3.57 14.40
N SER A 172 0.59 -4.09 14.37
CA SER A 172 1.04 -5.22 15.18
C SER A 172 1.59 -4.79 16.55
N ASP A 173 1.88 -5.78 17.38
CA ASP A 173 2.65 -5.69 18.63
C ASP A 173 2.05 -4.77 19.71
N GLY A 174 0.73 -4.52 19.68
CA GLY A 174 0.03 -3.76 20.71
C GLY A 174 0.58 -2.35 20.97
N ARG A 175 1.25 -1.74 19.96
CA ARG A 175 1.81 -0.40 20.08
C ARG A 175 0.71 0.64 20.27
N GLU A 176 1.00 1.66 21.04
CA GLU A 176 0.10 2.80 21.26
C GLU A 176 0.57 4.02 20.46
N VAL A 177 -0.38 4.79 19.98
CA VAL A 177 -0.12 6.05 19.28
C VAL A 177 0.35 7.08 20.31
N ASP A 178 1.41 7.83 20.02
CA ASP A 178 1.93 8.86 20.91
C ASP A 178 0.98 10.08 21.00
N ASN A 179 1.32 11.04 21.89
CA ASN A 179 0.54 12.26 22.10
C ASN A 179 0.46 13.17 20.88
N GLU A 180 1.31 12.91 19.87
CA GLU A 180 1.35 13.66 18.61
C GLU A 180 0.61 12.91 17.48
N GLY A 181 -0.07 11.82 17.80
CA GLY A 181 -0.82 11.00 16.85
C GLY A 181 0.07 10.11 15.97
N ARG A 182 1.32 9.84 16.36
CA ARG A 182 2.27 9.02 15.58
C ARG A 182 2.38 7.63 16.16
N LEU A 183 2.32 6.64 15.29
CA LEU A 183 2.58 5.26 15.70
C LEU A 183 4.10 5.02 15.74
N PRO A 184 4.68 4.59 16.89
CA PRO A 184 6.08 4.25 17.00
C PRO A 184 6.51 3.18 15.98
N ALA A 185 7.80 3.14 15.67
CA ALA A 185 8.36 2.09 14.79
C ALA A 185 8.20 0.71 15.42
N VAL A 186 7.96 -0.32 14.60
CA VAL A 186 7.86 -1.73 15.03
C VAL A 186 9.20 -2.30 15.53
N GLY A 187 10.30 -1.60 15.24
CA GLY A 187 11.65 -2.11 15.47
C GLY A 187 12.22 -2.85 14.26
N SER A 188 13.34 -3.54 14.48
CA SER A 188 14.00 -4.32 13.43
C SER A 188 14.63 -5.58 14.03
N THR A 189 14.51 -6.69 13.33
CA THR A 189 15.16 -7.97 13.63
C THR A 189 16.25 -8.32 12.62
N VAL A 190 16.67 -7.34 11.79
CA VAL A 190 17.64 -7.53 10.73
C VAL A 190 19.05 -7.67 11.30
N ASP A 191 19.74 -8.70 10.88
CA ASP A 191 21.19 -8.86 11.02
C ASP A 191 21.87 -8.57 9.68
N LEU A 192 22.56 -7.46 9.60
CA LEU A 192 23.25 -7.02 8.38
C LEU A 192 24.53 -7.83 8.08
N THR A 193 25.08 -8.50 9.09
CA THR A 193 26.30 -9.33 8.91
C THR A 193 26.00 -10.60 8.12
N THR A 194 24.83 -11.15 8.34
CA THR A 194 24.36 -12.39 7.72
C THR A 194 23.27 -12.16 6.67
N ALA A 195 22.81 -10.90 6.53
CA ALA A 195 21.67 -10.52 5.71
C ALA A 195 20.42 -11.37 6.03
N THR A 196 20.10 -11.56 7.32
CA THR A 196 18.94 -12.32 7.77
C THR A 196 18.01 -11.47 8.62
N TRP A 197 16.79 -11.93 8.83
CA TRP A 197 15.82 -11.34 9.76
C TRP A 197 14.97 -12.43 10.42
N ARG A 198 14.19 -12.06 11.43
CA ARG A 198 13.30 -12.99 12.14
C ARG A 198 11.90 -12.41 12.27
N ASN A 199 10.89 -13.26 12.15
CA ASN A 199 9.47 -12.92 12.37
C ASN A 199 9.10 -13.00 13.87
N THR A 200 9.89 -12.37 14.75
CA THR A 200 9.63 -12.30 16.20
C THR A 200 8.84 -11.04 16.59
N ILE A 201 8.69 -10.11 15.66
CA ILE A 201 7.84 -8.92 15.74
C ILE A 201 6.92 -8.88 14.53
N GLY A 202 5.92 -7.99 14.55
CA GLY A 202 4.95 -7.92 13.47
C GLY A 202 3.88 -9.01 13.56
N ALA A 203 2.88 -8.94 12.70
CA ALA A 203 1.76 -9.88 12.63
C ALA A 203 1.68 -10.59 11.28
N PRO A 204 1.27 -11.88 11.21
CA PRO A 204 1.10 -12.59 9.94
C PRO A 204 -0.09 -12.08 9.13
N GLN A 205 -1.07 -11.48 9.82
CA GLN A 205 -2.28 -10.91 9.21
C GLN A 205 -2.69 -9.66 9.99
N LEU A 206 -3.22 -8.67 9.29
CA LEU A 206 -3.82 -7.47 9.85
C LEU A 206 -5.12 -7.19 9.11
N ALA A 207 -6.18 -6.94 9.85
CA ALA A 207 -7.48 -6.62 9.29
C ALA A 207 -8.25 -5.66 10.19
N THR A 208 -9.05 -4.77 9.60
CA THR A 208 -9.91 -3.86 10.35
C THR A 208 -11.03 -3.32 9.47
N VAL A 209 -12.04 -2.74 10.10
CA VAL A 209 -12.97 -1.78 9.49
C VAL A 209 -12.63 -0.40 10.02
N TRP A 210 -12.41 0.55 9.14
CA TRP A 210 -12.09 1.93 9.46
C TRP A 210 -13.11 2.87 8.80
N GLU A 211 -13.56 3.87 9.54
CA GLU A 211 -14.46 4.92 9.05
C GLU A 211 -13.68 6.23 8.93
N ASP A 212 -13.88 6.98 7.83
CA ASP A 212 -13.17 8.24 7.65
C ASP A 212 -13.67 9.31 8.63
N PRO A 213 -12.87 9.73 9.63
CA PRO A 213 -13.28 10.72 10.61
C PRO A 213 -13.32 12.16 10.05
N ASP A 214 -12.71 12.37 8.89
CA ASP A 214 -12.59 13.68 8.24
C ASP A 214 -13.36 13.72 6.91
N PHE A 215 -14.40 12.88 6.79
CA PHE A 215 -15.20 12.83 5.56
C PHE A 215 -16.00 14.11 5.36
N ASP A 216 -15.85 14.71 4.17
CA ASP A 216 -16.68 15.81 3.70
C ASP A 216 -17.46 15.35 2.46
N PRO A 217 -18.80 15.24 2.55
CA PRO A 217 -19.63 14.80 1.40
C PRO A 217 -19.64 15.79 0.23
N ALA A 218 -19.14 17.02 0.42
CA ALA A 218 -19.03 18.01 -0.66
C ALA A 218 -17.74 17.82 -1.49
N MET A 219 -16.77 17.06 -0.99
CA MET A 219 -15.49 16.84 -1.66
C MET A 219 -15.34 15.41 -2.16
N ALA A 220 -14.91 15.27 -3.43
CA ALA A 220 -14.52 13.99 -3.95
C ALA A 220 -13.16 13.58 -3.37
N ALA A 221 -13.05 12.34 -2.91
CA ALA A 221 -11.82 11.81 -2.34
C ALA A 221 -11.47 10.45 -2.94
N LEU A 222 -10.17 10.19 -3.02
CA LEU A 222 -9.57 8.89 -3.36
C LEU A 222 -9.04 8.25 -2.09
N TYR A 223 -9.27 6.97 -1.92
CA TYR A 223 -8.71 6.19 -0.82
C TYR A 223 -7.92 5.01 -1.36
N TYR A 224 -6.77 4.73 -0.75
CA TYR A 224 -6.03 3.51 -1.03
C TYR A 224 -5.39 2.93 0.23
N ALA A 225 -5.31 1.60 0.27
CA ALA A 225 -4.65 0.89 1.35
C ALA A 225 -3.16 0.69 1.02
N ARG A 226 -2.31 0.89 2.03
CA ARG A 226 -0.88 0.61 1.99
C ARG A 226 -0.51 -0.33 3.13
N VAL A 227 0.10 -1.46 2.81
CA VAL A 227 0.53 -2.47 3.77
C VAL A 227 2.04 -2.40 3.90
N LEU A 228 2.53 -2.35 5.12
CA LEU A 228 3.95 -2.27 5.44
C LEU A 228 4.39 -3.55 6.15
N GLU A 229 5.52 -4.13 5.71
CA GLU A 229 6.22 -5.21 6.40
C GLU A 229 7.17 -4.66 7.47
N ILE A 230 7.56 -5.50 8.43
CA ILE A 230 8.71 -5.23 9.28
C ILE A 230 9.98 -5.14 8.42
N PRO A 231 11.03 -4.41 8.84
CA PRO A 231 12.24 -4.25 8.06
C PRO A 231 12.88 -5.58 7.68
N THR A 232 13.34 -5.67 6.43
CA THR A 232 14.12 -6.81 5.90
C THR A 232 15.39 -6.30 5.24
N PRO A 233 16.45 -7.13 5.06
CA PRO A 233 17.61 -6.74 4.29
C PRO A 233 17.21 -6.39 2.85
N ARG A 234 17.78 -5.33 2.31
CA ARG A 234 17.60 -4.99 0.90
C ARG A 234 18.31 -6.03 0.01
N TRP A 235 17.89 -6.20 -1.25
CA TRP A 235 18.53 -7.12 -2.18
C TRP A 235 20.04 -6.84 -2.36
N THR A 236 20.45 -5.57 -2.38
CA THR A 236 21.85 -5.16 -2.45
C THR A 236 22.67 -5.62 -1.22
N THR A 237 22.03 -5.71 -0.06
CA THR A 237 22.64 -6.25 1.17
C THR A 237 22.85 -7.75 1.05
N TYR A 238 21.86 -8.51 0.53
CA TYR A 238 22.03 -9.93 0.26
C TYR A 238 23.19 -10.20 -0.69
N ASP A 239 23.29 -9.44 -1.76
CA ASP A 239 24.37 -9.61 -2.74
C ASP A 239 25.74 -9.27 -2.17
N ALA A 240 25.84 -8.17 -1.43
CA ALA A 240 27.10 -7.78 -0.78
C ALA A 240 27.58 -8.85 0.21
N VAL A 241 26.71 -9.33 1.10
CA VAL A 241 27.03 -10.39 2.08
C VAL A 241 27.44 -11.68 1.39
N ARG A 242 26.69 -12.13 0.36
CA ARG A 242 27.03 -13.35 -0.41
C ARG A 242 28.37 -13.25 -1.13
N ALA A 243 28.72 -12.06 -1.61
CA ALA A 243 29.95 -11.81 -2.33
C ALA A 243 31.14 -11.46 -1.40
N GLY A 244 30.93 -11.34 -0.09
CA GLY A 244 31.95 -10.88 0.86
C GLY A 244 32.40 -9.44 0.61
N LEU A 245 31.53 -8.59 0.08
CA LEU A 245 31.78 -7.19 -0.25
C LEU A 245 31.24 -6.26 0.84
N PRO A 246 31.78 -5.04 0.99
CA PRO A 246 31.18 -4.03 1.86
C PRO A 246 29.78 -3.65 1.37
N LEU A 247 28.92 -3.27 2.32
CA LEU A 247 27.58 -2.78 1.99
C LEU A 247 27.67 -1.47 1.20
N PRO A 248 26.81 -1.26 0.17
CA PRO A 248 26.76 0.01 -0.55
C PRO A 248 26.36 1.17 0.39
N GLU A 249 27.06 2.29 0.32
CA GLU A 249 26.81 3.46 1.17
C GLU A 249 25.68 4.37 0.63
N ASP A 250 25.38 4.28 -0.66
CA ASP A 250 24.45 5.16 -1.37
C ASP A 250 23.02 4.61 -1.44
N VAL A 251 22.77 3.43 -0.89
CA VAL A 251 21.42 2.84 -0.76
C VAL A 251 21.18 2.32 0.66
N PRO A 252 19.94 2.34 1.16
CA PRO A 252 19.65 1.77 2.48
C PRO A 252 19.99 0.28 2.53
N ALA A 253 20.58 -0.16 3.63
CA ALA A 253 20.87 -1.59 3.85
C ALA A 253 19.61 -2.42 4.13
N THR A 254 18.54 -1.78 4.60
CA THR A 254 17.24 -2.38 4.88
C THR A 254 16.14 -1.65 4.12
N ILE A 255 15.02 -2.29 4.03
CA ILE A 255 13.85 -1.80 3.32
C ILE A 255 12.61 -2.20 4.09
#